data_c369a276aac6e606f0058fa83a419d51
#
_entry.id   c369a276aac6e606f0058fa83a419d51
#
_cell.length_a   1.000
_cell.length_b   1.000
_cell.length_c   1.000
_cell.angle_alpha   90.00
_cell.angle_beta   90.00
_cell.angle_gamma   90.00
#
_symmetry.space_group_name_H-M   'P 1'
#
loop_
_entity.id
_entity.type
_entity.pdbx_description
1 polymer ?
#
loop_
_entity_poly.entity_id
_entity_poly.type
_entity_poly.pdbx_seq_one_letter_code
_entity_poly.pdbx_strand_id
1 'polypeptide(L)'
;FMAQKKKNKRRRRQFQQKVILSVLLVIIIGLIGVLGYQMQKNEKKQTDGNASASSSVSSSSLAGDSSEPISDSSPEEEITPTPEPVQISSDGLNSQHALLVRESDLAEMMNLGGDERIYPASMTKIMTALLTIENLPDLNETITVPEDIFEELTAQDASVAGFNPYEQPTVRDLLYGVLLPSGADACETLARAVGGSEEGFVAMMNQKAEELGLTNTHFENCTGLHNDNHYS
;
A
#
# COMPACT_ATOMS: atom_id res chain seq x y z
N PHE A 1 52.33 -20.99 12.82
CA PHE A 1 51.95 -19.59 13.17
C PHE A 1 50.63 -19.18 12.48
N MET A 2 50.47 -19.43 11.19
CA MET A 2 49.25 -19.05 10.43
C MET A 2 47.98 -19.79 10.87
N ALA A 3 48.07 -21.08 11.22
CA ALA A 3 46.92 -21.88 11.66
C ALA A 3 46.29 -21.37 12.98
N GLN A 4 47.15 -20.93 13.91
CA GLN A 4 46.74 -20.40 15.21
C GLN A 4 46.00 -19.06 15.07
N LYS A 5 46.44 -18.21 14.13
CA LYS A 5 45.83 -16.92 13.84
C LYS A 5 44.40 -17.10 13.23
N LYS A 6 44.22 -18.12 12.38
CA LYS A 6 42.93 -18.49 11.78
C LYS A 6 41.94 -19.02 12.83
N LYS A 7 42.42 -19.84 13.79
CA LYS A 7 41.62 -20.40 14.88
C LYS A 7 41.12 -19.31 15.86
N ASN A 8 41.99 -18.34 16.18
CA ASN A 8 41.60 -17.21 17.04
C ASN A 8 40.60 -16.26 16.36
N LYS A 9 40.72 -16.05 15.04
CA LYS A 9 39.74 -15.23 14.28
C LYS A 9 38.33 -15.89 14.24
N ARG A 10 38.28 -17.23 14.10
CA ARG A 10 36.99 -17.97 14.16
C ARG A 10 36.35 -17.91 15.55
N ARG A 11 37.16 -18.09 16.63
CA ARG A 11 36.64 -17.96 18.02
C ARG A 11 36.11 -16.57 18.33
N ARG A 12 36.78 -15.50 17.87
CA ARG A 12 36.27 -14.11 18.03
C ARG A 12 34.96 -13.88 17.28
N ARG A 13 34.82 -14.39 16.06
CA ARG A 13 33.57 -14.28 15.30
C ARG A 13 32.41 -15.03 15.99
N GLN A 14 32.64 -16.24 16.45
CA GLN A 14 31.63 -17.00 17.19
C GLN A 14 31.23 -16.33 18.51
N PHE A 15 32.19 -15.72 19.20
CA PHE A 15 31.88 -14.96 20.42
C PHE A 15 31.05 -13.72 20.11
N GLN A 16 31.40 -12.95 19.08
CA GLN A 16 30.60 -11.79 18.64
C GLN A 16 29.20 -12.18 18.21
N GLN A 17 29.03 -13.26 17.46
CA GLN A 17 27.71 -13.77 17.09
C GLN A 17 26.84 -14.14 18.30
N LYS A 18 27.42 -14.79 19.31
CA LYS A 18 26.70 -15.10 20.55
C LYS A 18 26.30 -13.86 21.34
N VAL A 19 27.17 -12.86 21.39
CA VAL A 19 26.84 -11.58 22.06
C VAL A 19 25.72 -10.85 21.33
N ILE A 20 25.77 -10.77 19.99
CA ILE A 20 24.71 -10.17 19.17
C ILE A 20 23.39 -10.91 19.37
N LEU A 21 23.40 -12.24 19.36
CA LEU A 21 22.22 -13.06 19.58
C LEU A 21 21.60 -12.84 20.96
N SER A 22 22.44 -12.72 22.00
CA SER A 22 21.95 -12.42 23.37
C SER A 22 21.35 -11.03 23.48
N VAL A 23 21.93 -10.02 22.84
CA VAL A 23 21.41 -8.66 22.82
C VAL A 23 20.06 -8.61 22.09
N LEU A 24 19.96 -9.28 20.93
CA LEU A 24 18.70 -9.42 20.20
C LEU A 24 17.62 -10.10 21.02
N LEU A 25 17.95 -11.17 21.75
CA LEU A 25 17.01 -11.86 22.62
C LEU A 25 16.46 -10.95 23.71
N VAL A 26 17.29 -10.13 24.34
CA VAL A 26 16.89 -9.16 25.37
C VAL A 26 15.95 -8.10 24.78
N ILE A 27 16.25 -7.61 23.57
CA ILE A 27 15.39 -6.64 22.86
C ILE A 27 14.02 -7.25 22.54
N ILE A 28 13.98 -8.49 22.06
CA ILE A 28 12.72 -9.20 21.75
C ILE A 28 11.89 -9.39 23.01
N ILE A 29 12.48 -9.79 24.14
CA ILE A 29 11.77 -9.94 25.41
C ILE A 29 11.22 -8.58 25.87
N GLY A 30 11.99 -7.51 25.72
CA GLY A 30 11.54 -6.15 26.03
C GLY A 30 10.34 -5.71 25.17
N LEU A 31 10.38 -5.99 23.86
CA LEU A 31 9.28 -5.68 22.94
C LEU A 31 8.00 -6.48 23.26
N ILE A 32 8.13 -7.77 23.59
CA ILE A 32 6.99 -8.60 24.02
C ILE A 32 6.37 -8.03 25.29
N GLY A 33 7.18 -7.59 26.26
CA GLY A 33 6.70 -6.94 27.49
C GLY A 33 5.91 -5.64 27.21
N VAL A 34 6.41 -4.81 26.29
CA VAL A 34 5.72 -3.58 25.89
C VAL A 34 4.40 -3.87 25.18
N LEU A 35 4.39 -4.85 24.27
CA LEU A 35 3.17 -5.29 23.58
C LEU A 35 2.13 -5.84 24.55
N GLY A 36 2.53 -6.69 25.49
CA GLY A 36 1.64 -7.23 26.55
C GLY A 36 1.05 -6.11 27.41
N TYR A 37 1.84 -5.10 27.78
CA TYR A 37 1.36 -3.95 28.51
C TYR A 37 0.34 -3.10 27.71
N GLN A 38 0.57 -2.91 26.42
CA GLN A 38 -0.35 -2.18 25.54
C GLN A 38 -1.68 -2.93 25.35
N MET A 39 -1.65 -4.25 25.21
CA MET A 39 -2.86 -5.06 25.10
C MET A 39 -3.72 -4.98 26.39
N GLN A 40 -3.10 -5.07 27.55
CA GLN A 40 -3.79 -4.98 28.85
C GLN A 40 -4.39 -3.57 29.08
N LYS A 41 -3.77 -2.50 28.54
CA LYS A 41 -4.29 -1.15 28.62
C LYS A 41 -5.50 -0.93 27.70
N ASN A 42 -5.56 -1.62 26.55
CA ASN A 42 -6.70 -1.55 25.63
C ASN A 42 -7.93 -2.29 26.16
N GLU A 43 -7.76 -3.44 26.83
CA GLU A 43 -8.89 -4.17 27.44
C GLU A 43 -9.58 -3.35 28.53
N LYS A 44 -8.83 -2.58 29.36
CA LYS A 44 -9.40 -1.69 30.38
C LYS A 44 -10.18 -0.49 29.81
N LYS A 45 -9.96 -0.11 28.55
CA LYS A 45 -10.70 0.99 27.90
C LYS A 45 -12.03 0.54 27.29
N GLN A 46 -12.24 -0.75 27.08
CA GLN A 46 -13.45 -1.30 26.45
C GLN A 46 -14.57 -1.64 27.45
N THR A 47 -14.28 -1.68 28.75
CA THR A 47 -15.25 -2.03 29.79
C THR A 47 -16.04 -0.84 30.36
N ASP A 48 -15.66 0.40 30.08
CA ASP A 48 -16.31 1.60 30.65
C ASP A 48 -17.28 2.34 29.69
N GLY A 49 -17.63 1.75 28.55
CA GLY A 49 -18.38 2.41 27.47
C GLY A 49 -19.74 1.79 27.08
N ASN A 50 -20.41 1.04 27.97
CA ASN A 50 -21.71 0.50 27.61
C ASN A 50 -22.76 0.63 28.74
N ALA A 51 -23.39 1.80 28.84
CA ALA A 51 -24.64 1.97 29.56
C ALA A 51 -25.49 3.12 28.97
N SER A 52 -26.74 2.75 28.59
CA SER A 52 -27.91 3.60 28.36
C SER A 52 -28.01 4.35 27.01
N ALA A 53 -29.01 4.11 26.20
CA ALA A 53 -30.43 4.27 26.42
C ALA A 53 -31.28 3.69 25.26
N SER A 54 -32.30 2.99 25.62
CA SER A 54 -33.45 2.58 24.82
C SER A 54 -34.59 3.61 24.90
N SER A 55 -35.43 3.60 23.89
CA SER A 55 -36.82 4.11 23.80
C SER A 55 -36.98 5.21 22.72
N SER A 56 -38.00 5.24 21.92
CA SER A 56 -39.26 4.51 21.74
C SER A 56 -39.91 4.96 20.43
N VAL A 57 -40.63 4.04 19.82
CA VAL A 57 -41.48 4.19 18.63
C VAL A 57 -42.66 5.11 18.98
N SER A 58 -43.10 5.98 18.03
CA SER A 58 -44.50 6.36 17.90
C SER A 58 -44.84 6.77 16.48
N SER A 59 -45.67 5.99 15.87
CA SER A 59 -46.42 6.25 14.66
C SER A 59 -47.60 7.19 14.93
N SER A 60 -47.88 8.13 14.02
CA SER A 60 -49.27 8.55 13.76
C SER A 60 -49.41 9.15 12.37
N SER A 61 -50.24 8.51 11.60
CA SER A 61 -50.89 8.95 10.37
C SER A 61 -51.92 10.05 10.66
N LEU A 62 -52.05 11.04 9.77
CA LEU A 62 -53.38 11.52 9.31
C LEU A 62 -53.24 12.38 8.06
N ALA A 63 -54.14 12.14 7.15
CA ALA A 63 -54.31 12.80 5.87
C ALA A 63 -54.91 14.20 6.00
N GLY A 64 -54.66 15.08 5.04
CA GLY A 64 -55.27 16.36 4.88
C GLY A 64 -54.97 16.93 3.50
N ASP A 65 -55.93 16.73 2.60
CA ASP A 65 -56.10 17.30 1.27
C ASP A 65 -56.26 18.82 1.34
N SER A 66 -55.53 19.60 0.51
CA SER A 66 -56.02 20.85 -0.08
C SER A 66 -55.07 21.36 -1.17
N SER A 67 -55.58 21.34 -2.37
CA SER A 67 -55.10 21.96 -3.58
C SER A 67 -55.07 23.50 -3.48
N GLU A 68 -53.97 24.14 -3.93
CA GLU A 68 -53.96 25.39 -4.72
C GLU A 68 -52.52 25.78 -5.14
N PRO A 69 -52.30 26.79 -6.06
CA PRO A 69 -51.74 26.46 -7.38
C PRO A 69 -50.27 26.84 -7.53
N ILE A 70 -49.67 26.25 -8.55
CA ILE A 70 -48.28 26.39 -9.00
C ILE A 70 -47.96 27.86 -9.33
N SER A 71 -47.09 28.49 -8.56
CA SER A 71 -46.32 29.66 -8.97
C SER A 71 -44.97 29.14 -9.42
N ASP A 72 -44.76 29.17 -10.72
CA ASP A 72 -43.49 28.93 -11.39
C ASP A 72 -42.53 30.07 -11.04
N SER A 73 -41.63 29.80 -10.11
CA SER A 73 -40.40 30.56 -9.91
C SER A 73 -39.30 29.55 -9.62
N SER A 74 -38.68 29.05 -10.72
CA SER A 74 -37.41 28.38 -10.69
C SER A 74 -36.38 29.24 -9.90
N PRO A 75 -35.80 28.76 -8.82
CA PRO A 75 -34.64 29.45 -8.27
C PRO A 75 -33.50 29.33 -9.29
N GLU A 76 -33.08 30.46 -9.80
CA GLU A 76 -31.81 30.62 -10.48
C GLU A 76 -30.75 30.14 -9.48
N GLU A 77 -30.18 28.95 -9.73
CA GLU A 77 -29.04 28.48 -8.97
C GLU A 77 -27.92 29.52 -9.12
N GLU A 78 -27.69 30.26 -8.04
CA GLU A 78 -26.58 31.17 -7.90
C GLU A 78 -25.30 30.29 -8.01
N ILE A 79 -24.67 30.31 -9.19
CA ILE A 79 -23.40 29.61 -9.46
C ILE A 79 -22.39 30.33 -8.59
N THR A 80 -22.21 29.83 -7.36
CA THR A 80 -21.06 30.22 -6.54
C THR A 80 -19.81 29.86 -7.30
N PRO A 81 -18.92 30.82 -7.62
CA PRO A 81 -17.72 30.52 -8.37
C PRO A 81 -16.91 29.50 -7.58
N THR A 82 -16.60 28.37 -8.21
CA THR A 82 -15.66 27.39 -7.65
C THR A 82 -14.36 28.14 -7.36
N PRO A 83 -13.87 28.12 -6.12
CA PRO A 83 -12.63 28.85 -5.80
C PRO A 83 -11.50 28.34 -6.68
N GLU A 84 -10.77 29.27 -7.30
CA GLU A 84 -9.59 28.97 -8.08
C GLU A 84 -8.64 28.07 -7.28
N PRO A 85 -8.01 27.03 -7.90
CA PRO A 85 -7.09 26.18 -7.19
C PRO A 85 -5.89 27.00 -6.71
N VAL A 86 -5.62 26.92 -5.40
CA VAL A 86 -4.44 27.57 -4.81
C VAL A 86 -3.20 26.84 -5.33
N GLN A 87 -2.35 27.55 -6.07
CA GLN A 87 -1.08 27.02 -6.55
C GLN A 87 -0.09 26.94 -5.39
N ILE A 88 0.56 25.78 -5.25
CA ILE A 88 1.58 25.52 -4.25
C ILE A 88 2.96 25.54 -4.95
N SER A 89 3.91 26.28 -4.36
CA SER A 89 5.27 26.34 -4.90
C SER A 89 5.99 24.99 -4.76
N SER A 90 6.76 24.63 -5.78
CA SER A 90 7.71 23.51 -5.75
C SER A 90 9.06 23.88 -5.11
N ASP A 91 9.24 25.13 -4.65
CA ASP A 91 10.49 25.59 -4.04
C ASP A 91 10.86 24.74 -2.82
N GLY A 92 12.10 24.28 -2.78
CA GLY A 92 12.61 23.46 -1.69
C GLY A 92 12.34 21.96 -1.82
N LEU A 93 11.69 21.49 -2.89
CA LEU A 93 11.63 20.06 -3.21
C LEU A 93 12.98 19.57 -3.73
N ASN A 94 13.41 18.39 -3.24
CA ASN A 94 14.58 17.69 -3.78
C ASN A 94 14.25 16.79 -4.98
N SER A 95 12.95 16.53 -5.22
CA SER A 95 12.49 15.73 -6.36
C SER A 95 12.61 16.51 -7.66
N GLN A 96 12.99 15.82 -8.74
CA GLN A 96 13.01 16.39 -10.08
C GLN A 96 11.61 16.48 -10.69
N HIS A 97 10.72 15.58 -10.27
CA HIS A 97 9.35 15.51 -10.72
C HIS A 97 8.42 15.45 -9.51
N ALA A 98 7.34 16.22 -9.53
CA ALA A 98 6.31 16.20 -8.52
C ALA A 98 4.98 16.71 -9.08
N LEU A 99 3.90 16.02 -8.77
CA LEU A 99 2.54 16.43 -9.10
C LEU A 99 1.71 16.39 -7.81
N LEU A 100 0.98 17.46 -7.54
CA LEU A 100 0.02 17.53 -6.45
C LEU A 100 -1.35 17.87 -7.00
N VAL A 101 -2.31 16.99 -6.76
CA VAL A 101 -3.69 17.11 -7.21
C VAL A 101 -4.62 17.12 -6.00
N ARG A 102 -5.60 17.99 -6.01
CA ARG A 102 -6.64 18.02 -4.98
C ARG A 102 -7.69 16.93 -5.29
N GLU A 103 -7.89 16.00 -4.35
CA GLU A 103 -8.75 14.83 -4.55
C GLU A 103 -10.21 15.20 -4.86
N SER A 104 -10.73 16.26 -4.23
CA SER A 104 -12.16 16.60 -4.31
C SER A 104 -12.66 17.04 -5.69
N ASP A 105 -11.79 17.63 -6.50
CA ASP A 105 -12.14 18.20 -7.82
C ASP A 105 -11.06 17.97 -8.89
N LEU A 106 -10.04 17.19 -8.56
CA LEU A 106 -8.88 16.87 -9.40
C LEU A 106 -8.11 18.10 -9.89
N ALA A 107 -8.24 19.23 -9.19
CA ALA A 107 -7.50 20.44 -9.53
C ALA A 107 -6.01 20.24 -9.27
N GLU A 108 -5.20 20.54 -10.29
CA GLU A 108 -3.74 20.56 -10.19
C GLU A 108 -3.30 21.72 -9.30
N MET A 109 -2.61 21.42 -8.21
CA MET A 109 -2.13 22.37 -7.22
C MET A 109 -0.63 22.66 -7.37
N MET A 110 0.13 21.74 -7.92
CA MET A 110 1.54 21.88 -8.24
C MET A 110 1.90 20.87 -9.34
N ASN A 111 2.69 21.32 -10.30
CA ASN A 111 3.24 20.49 -11.34
C ASN A 111 4.72 20.86 -11.56
N LEU A 112 5.61 19.91 -11.29
CA LEU A 112 7.03 19.99 -11.58
C LEU A 112 7.39 18.79 -12.46
N GLY A 113 7.50 19.02 -13.77
CA GLY A 113 7.86 18.00 -14.75
C GLY A 113 6.85 16.84 -14.83
N GLY A 114 5.56 17.07 -14.53
CA GLY A 114 4.54 16.02 -14.48
C GLY A 114 4.21 15.40 -15.83
N ASP A 115 4.58 16.05 -16.94
CA ASP A 115 4.40 15.55 -18.31
C ASP A 115 5.68 14.88 -18.88
N GLU A 116 6.76 14.87 -18.11
CA GLU A 116 8.01 14.27 -18.54
C GLU A 116 8.00 12.77 -18.26
N ARG A 117 8.56 11.99 -19.20
CA ARG A 117 8.72 10.54 -19.02
C ARG A 117 9.71 10.26 -17.90
N ILE A 118 9.30 9.43 -16.96
CA ILE A 118 10.11 8.97 -15.84
C ILE A 118 10.16 7.44 -15.77
N TYR A 119 11.16 6.91 -15.08
CA TYR A 119 11.14 5.54 -14.58
C TYR A 119 10.43 5.54 -13.22
N PRO A 120 9.22 4.94 -13.10
CA PRO A 120 8.39 5.08 -11.91
C PRO A 120 8.95 4.37 -10.69
N ALA A 121 9.88 3.45 -10.88
CA ALA A 121 10.45 2.62 -9.82
C ALA A 121 9.32 1.99 -8.97
N SER A 122 9.42 1.98 -7.65
CA SER A 122 8.43 1.37 -6.76
C SER A 122 7.04 2.03 -6.78
N MET A 123 6.83 3.16 -7.46
CA MET A 123 5.48 3.68 -7.70
C MET A 123 4.63 2.72 -8.54
N THR A 124 5.26 1.88 -9.36
CA THR A 124 4.65 0.72 -10.07
C THR A 124 3.76 -0.12 -9.15
N LYS A 125 4.14 -0.27 -7.89
CA LYS A 125 3.44 -1.10 -6.91
C LYS A 125 2.04 -0.58 -6.56
N ILE A 126 1.73 0.67 -6.90
CA ILE A 126 0.36 1.20 -6.81
C ILE A 126 -0.55 0.46 -7.79
N MET A 127 -0.09 0.23 -9.04
CA MET A 127 -0.84 -0.55 -10.03
C MET A 127 -0.94 -2.03 -9.61
N THR A 128 0.13 -2.59 -9.07
CA THR A 128 0.13 -3.96 -8.53
C THR A 128 -0.90 -4.12 -7.41
N ALA A 129 -0.95 -3.19 -6.47
CA ALA A 129 -1.93 -3.22 -5.39
C ALA A 129 -3.38 -3.01 -5.90
N LEU A 130 -3.59 -2.09 -6.86
CA LEU A 130 -4.89 -1.84 -7.48
C LEU A 130 -5.46 -3.12 -8.11
N LEU A 131 -4.70 -3.74 -9.01
CA LEU A 131 -5.14 -4.97 -9.68
C LEU A 131 -5.35 -6.13 -8.71
N THR A 132 -4.52 -6.22 -7.66
CA THR A 132 -4.71 -7.22 -6.61
C THR A 132 -6.06 -7.06 -5.93
N ILE A 133 -6.41 -5.84 -5.50
CA ILE A 133 -7.68 -5.55 -4.80
C ILE A 133 -8.88 -5.80 -5.71
N GLU A 134 -8.76 -5.45 -7.00
CA GLU A 134 -9.83 -5.67 -7.97
C GLU A 134 -10.09 -7.16 -8.26
N ASN A 135 -9.05 -8.01 -8.24
CA ASN A 135 -9.15 -9.42 -8.63
C ASN A 135 -9.21 -10.39 -7.44
N LEU A 136 -8.75 -9.99 -6.25
CA LEU A 136 -8.78 -10.77 -5.02
C LEU A 136 -9.55 -9.99 -3.93
N PRO A 137 -10.88 -9.96 -4.00
CA PRO A 137 -11.71 -9.16 -3.09
C PRO A 137 -11.73 -9.69 -1.66
N ASP A 138 -11.49 -10.99 -1.44
CA ASP A 138 -11.32 -11.55 -0.10
C ASP A 138 -9.89 -11.36 0.40
N LEU A 139 -9.66 -10.27 1.09
CA LEU A 139 -8.34 -9.95 1.65
C LEU A 139 -7.86 -10.91 2.74
N ASN A 140 -8.70 -11.84 3.21
CA ASN A 140 -8.32 -12.85 4.18
C ASN A 140 -7.98 -14.20 3.51
N GLU A 141 -8.18 -14.33 2.21
CA GLU A 141 -7.68 -15.47 1.44
C GLU A 141 -6.16 -15.58 1.60
N THR A 142 -5.66 -16.83 1.73
CA THR A 142 -4.22 -17.09 1.85
C THR A 142 -3.63 -17.53 0.52
N ILE A 143 -2.43 -17.03 0.21
CA ILE A 143 -1.70 -17.34 -1.01
C ILE A 143 -0.36 -17.94 -0.62
N THR A 144 0.01 -19.07 -1.26
CA THR A 144 1.32 -19.69 -1.04
C THR A 144 2.40 -18.92 -1.78
N VAL A 145 3.43 -18.49 -1.06
CA VAL A 145 4.62 -17.80 -1.62
C VAL A 145 5.43 -18.80 -2.44
N PRO A 146 5.66 -18.56 -3.75
CA PRO A 146 6.44 -19.45 -4.59
C PRO A 146 7.92 -19.47 -4.20
N GLU A 147 8.59 -20.64 -4.25
CA GLU A 147 10.02 -20.74 -3.93
C GLU A 147 10.91 -20.14 -5.01
N ASP A 148 10.53 -20.29 -6.26
CA ASP A 148 11.36 -19.96 -7.44
C ASP A 148 11.57 -18.45 -7.65
N ILE A 149 10.78 -17.58 -7.01
CA ILE A 149 10.96 -16.10 -7.10
C ILE A 149 12.24 -15.62 -6.42
N PHE A 150 12.74 -16.33 -5.40
CA PHE A 150 13.80 -15.79 -4.52
C PHE A 150 15.18 -15.74 -5.15
N GLU A 151 15.48 -16.67 -6.09
CA GLU A 151 16.76 -16.66 -6.80
C GLU A 151 16.90 -15.39 -7.64
N GLU A 152 15.89 -15.05 -8.40
CA GLU A 152 15.87 -13.87 -9.26
C GLU A 152 15.87 -12.57 -8.45
N LEU A 153 15.01 -12.46 -7.43
CA LEU A 153 14.95 -11.29 -6.56
C LEU A 153 16.29 -11.02 -5.85
N THR A 154 16.99 -12.09 -5.46
CA THR A 154 18.33 -11.98 -4.88
C THR A 154 19.36 -11.50 -5.90
N ALA A 155 19.30 -12.01 -7.15
CA ALA A 155 20.20 -11.62 -8.22
C ALA A 155 20.02 -10.13 -8.62
N GLN A 156 18.81 -9.63 -8.50
CA GLN A 156 18.44 -8.23 -8.80
C GLN A 156 18.63 -7.27 -7.62
N ASP A 157 19.10 -7.74 -6.46
CA ASP A 157 19.19 -6.96 -5.19
C ASP A 157 17.86 -6.26 -4.85
N ALA A 158 16.75 -6.95 -5.09
CA ALA A 158 15.40 -6.42 -4.91
C ALA A 158 15.05 -6.24 -3.42
N SER A 159 14.32 -5.17 -3.11
CA SER A 159 13.73 -5.03 -1.77
C SER A 159 12.68 -6.10 -1.54
N VAL A 160 12.71 -6.77 -0.39
CA VAL A 160 11.77 -7.83 -0.02
C VAL A 160 11.05 -7.50 1.28
N ALA A 161 9.81 -7.97 1.41
CA ALA A 161 9.03 -7.86 2.64
C ALA A 161 9.47 -8.87 3.71
N GLY A 162 10.12 -9.96 3.30
CA GLY A 162 10.69 -10.97 4.17
C GLY A 162 9.79 -12.20 4.36
N PHE A 163 8.90 -12.46 3.42
CA PHE A 163 8.18 -13.73 3.36
C PHE A 163 9.13 -14.89 3.03
N ASN A 164 8.77 -16.09 3.49
CA ASN A 164 9.57 -17.29 3.23
C ASN A 164 8.91 -18.15 2.13
N PRO A 165 9.71 -18.97 1.41
CA PRO A 165 9.15 -19.96 0.51
C PRO A 165 8.09 -20.82 1.20
N TYR A 166 6.97 -21.07 0.49
CA TYR A 166 5.83 -21.88 0.96
C TYR A 166 5.05 -21.27 2.15
N GLU A 167 5.40 -20.09 2.63
CA GLU A 167 4.58 -19.35 3.60
C GLU A 167 3.20 -19.05 3.00
N GLN A 168 2.17 -18.97 3.82
CA GLN A 168 0.78 -18.73 3.40
C GLN A 168 0.22 -17.45 4.05
N PRO A 169 0.77 -16.27 3.72
CA PRO A 169 0.21 -15.01 4.15
C PRO A 169 -1.17 -14.77 3.53
N THR A 170 -1.95 -13.89 4.17
CA THR A 170 -3.20 -13.41 3.58
C THR A 170 -2.91 -12.41 2.45
N VAL A 171 -3.88 -12.20 1.56
CA VAL A 171 -3.82 -11.12 0.54
C VAL A 171 -3.53 -9.78 1.20
N ARG A 172 -4.12 -9.52 2.37
CA ARG A 172 -3.88 -8.31 3.17
C ARG A 172 -2.42 -8.18 3.60
N ASP A 173 -1.82 -9.27 4.11
CA ASP A 173 -0.42 -9.26 4.55
C ASP A 173 0.51 -9.00 3.37
N LEU A 174 0.22 -9.62 2.21
CA LEU A 174 0.97 -9.39 0.97
C LEU A 174 0.84 -7.94 0.50
N LEU A 175 -0.37 -7.34 0.52
CA LEU A 175 -0.56 -5.92 0.17
C LEU A 175 0.22 -4.99 1.10
N TYR A 176 0.26 -5.27 2.41
CA TYR A 176 1.14 -4.54 3.32
C TYR A 176 2.62 -4.77 2.99
N GLY A 177 2.99 -5.99 2.61
CA GLY A 177 4.35 -6.32 2.13
C GLY A 177 4.74 -5.55 0.87
N VAL A 178 3.81 -5.34 -0.07
CA VAL A 178 4.01 -4.52 -1.28
C VAL A 178 4.23 -3.05 -0.92
N LEU A 179 3.34 -2.48 -0.10
CA LEU A 179 3.24 -1.02 0.05
C LEU A 179 4.14 -0.44 1.15
N LEU A 180 4.43 -1.15 2.24
CA LEU A 180 5.21 -0.62 3.35
C LEU A 180 6.72 -0.81 3.14
N PRO A 181 7.26 -2.06 3.06
CA PRO A 181 8.69 -2.28 2.80
C PRO A 181 9.02 -2.30 1.32
N SER A 182 8.05 -2.10 0.41
CA SER A 182 8.27 -2.18 -1.04
C SER A 182 8.71 -3.57 -1.52
N GLY A 183 8.14 -4.64 -0.92
CA GLY A 183 8.56 -6.02 -1.10
C GLY A 183 8.25 -6.58 -2.49
N ALA A 184 9.30 -6.96 -3.22
CA ALA A 184 9.17 -7.60 -4.53
C ALA A 184 8.68 -9.05 -4.40
N ASP A 185 9.02 -9.74 -3.31
CA ASP A 185 8.51 -11.07 -2.96
C ASP A 185 6.97 -11.10 -2.83
N ALA A 186 6.40 -10.07 -2.22
CA ALA A 186 4.96 -9.90 -2.15
C ALA A 186 4.35 -9.56 -3.52
N CYS A 187 5.01 -8.70 -4.34
CA CYS A 187 4.55 -8.37 -5.69
C CYS A 187 4.48 -9.61 -6.57
N GLU A 188 5.56 -10.39 -6.65
CA GLU A 188 5.64 -11.60 -7.44
C GLU A 188 4.61 -12.64 -7.02
N THR A 189 4.42 -12.80 -5.70
CA THR A 189 3.41 -13.73 -5.17
C THR A 189 2.00 -13.33 -5.62
N LEU A 190 1.65 -12.05 -5.51
CA LEU A 190 0.34 -11.53 -5.92
C LEU A 190 0.17 -11.55 -7.45
N ALA A 191 1.20 -11.17 -8.20
CA ALA A 191 1.17 -11.18 -9.66
C ALA A 191 0.86 -12.58 -10.20
N ARG A 192 1.51 -13.60 -9.67
CA ARG A 192 1.25 -14.99 -10.06
C ARG A 192 -0.12 -15.49 -9.63
N ALA A 193 -0.60 -15.06 -8.47
CA ALA A 193 -1.94 -15.44 -7.99
C ALA A 193 -3.05 -14.84 -8.86
N VAL A 194 -2.88 -13.61 -9.34
CA VAL A 194 -3.88 -12.89 -10.15
C VAL A 194 -3.73 -13.19 -11.64
N GLY A 195 -2.51 -13.08 -12.17
CA GLY A 195 -2.21 -13.20 -13.61
C GLY A 195 -1.82 -14.59 -14.06
N GLY A 196 -1.65 -15.56 -13.13
CA GLY A 196 -1.12 -16.90 -13.42
C GLY A 196 0.40 -16.93 -13.65
N SER A 197 0.99 -15.82 -14.06
CA SER A 197 2.43 -15.56 -14.16
C SER A 197 2.68 -14.06 -14.04
N GLU A 198 3.96 -13.64 -13.90
CA GLU A 198 4.31 -12.22 -13.93
C GLU A 198 3.94 -11.60 -15.28
N GLU A 199 4.25 -12.26 -16.39
CA GLU A 199 3.92 -11.77 -17.75
C GLU A 199 2.41 -11.58 -17.93
N GLY A 200 1.60 -12.54 -17.44
CA GLY A 200 0.14 -12.44 -17.47
C GLY A 200 -0.36 -11.24 -16.66
N PHE A 201 0.23 -11.01 -15.51
CA PHE A 201 -0.09 -9.85 -14.65
C PHE A 201 0.34 -8.53 -15.29
N VAL A 202 1.53 -8.47 -15.89
CA VAL A 202 2.04 -7.28 -16.62
C VAL A 202 1.12 -6.95 -17.82
N ALA A 203 0.61 -7.96 -18.53
CA ALA A 203 -0.39 -7.72 -19.56
C ALA A 203 -1.67 -7.06 -18.99
N MET A 204 -2.13 -7.49 -17.80
CA MET A 204 -3.24 -6.86 -17.10
C MET A 204 -2.91 -5.42 -16.66
N MET A 205 -1.67 -5.16 -16.20
CA MET A 205 -1.23 -3.81 -15.83
C MET A 205 -1.29 -2.85 -17.03
N ASN A 206 -0.81 -3.27 -18.19
CA ASN A 206 -0.85 -2.47 -19.41
C ASN A 206 -2.28 -2.29 -19.92
N GLN A 207 -3.12 -3.32 -19.86
CA GLN A 207 -4.54 -3.17 -20.15
C GLN A 207 -5.22 -2.16 -19.21
N LYS A 208 -4.94 -2.23 -17.91
CA LYS A 208 -5.48 -1.27 -16.93
C LYS A 208 -4.99 0.15 -17.22
N ALA A 209 -3.74 0.32 -17.63
CA ALA A 209 -3.20 1.63 -18.03
C ALA A 209 -3.99 2.21 -19.22
N GLU A 210 -4.30 1.39 -20.23
CA GLU A 210 -5.16 1.78 -21.37
C GLU A 210 -6.58 2.15 -20.90
N GLU A 211 -7.20 1.33 -20.04
CA GLU A 211 -8.54 1.59 -19.48
C GLU A 211 -8.60 2.92 -18.70
N LEU A 212 -7.54 3.27 -18.01
CA LEU A 212 -7.40 4.53 -17.26
C LEU A 212 -6.95 5.70 -18.14
N GLY A 213 -6.68 5.50 -19.41
CA GLY A 213 -6.22 6.54 -20.34
C GLY A 213 -4.77 6.97 -20.12
N LEU A 214 -3.93 6.14 -19.50
CA LEU A 214 -2.53 6.43 -19.22
C LEU A 214 -1.68 6.15 -20.48
N THR A 215 -1.83 6.98 -21.51
CA THR A 215 -1.25 6.77 -22.85
C THR A 215 0.27 6.79 -22.89
N ASN A 216 0.92 7.35 -21.86
CA ASN A 216 2.36 7.46 -21.76
C ASN A 216 2.97 6.52 -20.70
N THR A 217 2.19 5.53 -20.24
CA THR A 217 2.64 4.57 -19.21
C THR A 217 2.76 3.18 -19.83
N HIS A 218 3.87 2.50 -19.52
CA HIS A 218 4.09 1.10 -19.92
C HIS A 218 4.82 0.33 -18.82
N PHE A 219 4.30 -0.85 -18.50
CA PHE A 219 4.83 -1.75 -17.48
C PHE A 219 5.52 -2.95 -18.11
N GLU A 220 6.70 -3.31 -17.59
CA GLU A 220 7.49 -4.50 -17.97
C GLU A 220 7.59 -5.52 -16.82
N ASN A 221 7.29 -5.10 -15.59
CA ASN A 221 7.27 -5.95 -14.40
C ASN A 221 6.29 -5.41 -13.35
N CYS A 222 6.00 -6.23 -12.34
CA CYS A 222 5.08 -5.87 -11.27
C CYS A 222 5.73 -5.12 -10.09
N THR A 223 7.07 -4.95 -10.10
CA THR A 223 7.86 -4.49 -8.97
C THR A 223 8.38 -3.06 -9.11
N GLY A 224 8.57 -2.59 -10.36
CA GLY A 224 9.23 -1.34 -10.70
C GLY A 224 10.77 -1.45 -10.71
N LEU A 225 11.30 -2.67 -10.79
CA LEU A 225 12.71 -2.89 -11.11
C LEU A 225 13.01 -2.33 -12.49
N HIS A 226 14.23 -1.80 -12.67
CA HIS A 226 14.57 -1.03 -13.84
C HIS A 226 14.50 -1.86 -15.13
N ASN A 227 13.80 -1.28 -16.11
CA ASN A 227 13.77 -1.73 -17.50
C ASN A 227 13.57 -0.49 -18.38
N ASP A 228 14.28 -0.36 -19.49
CA ASP A 228 14.24 0.82 -20.36
C ASP A 228 12.84 1.09 -20.96
N ASN A 229 12.02 0.05 -21.05
CA ASN A 229 10.64 0.12 -21.53
C ASN A 229 9.61 0.27 -20.40
N HIS A 230 10.04 0.33 -19.13
CA HIS A 230 9.17 0.51 -17.97
C HIS A 230 9.14 1.98 -17.59
N TYR A 231 8.08 2.69 -17.94
CA TYR A 231 7.99 4.15 -17.78
C TYR A 231 6.56 4.62 -17.50
N SER A 232 6.46 5.85 -17.02
CA SER A 232 5.21 6.59 -16.90
C SER A 232 5.41 8.06 -17.21
#